data_7ce8019deaf585cb0de36476da1a1037
#
_entry.id   7ce8019deaf585cb0de36476da1a1037
#
_cell.length_a   1.000
_cell.length_b   1.000
_cell.length_c   1.000
_cell.angle_alpha   90.00
_cell.angle_beta   90.00
_cell.angle_gamma   90.00
#
_symmetry.space_group_name_H-M   'P 1'
#
loop_
_entity.id
_entity.type
_entity.pdbx_description
1 polymer ?
#
loop_
_entity_poly.entity_id
_entity_poly.type
_entity_poly.pdbx_seq_one_letter_code
_entity_poly.pdbx_strand_id
1 'polypeptide(L)'
;MFGKIYAVILVIILSPFLVGIALLILIFSGRPIFYRHKRCGFQFVEFDIIKFRTMHPNDGPELTGYKDERITSIGKFLRKYKIDELPQLFNIIKGDMDFIGPRPEAIRIVNNNRDHFTYLNTIKPGVTDINSIIFQDESNIFKNLNINIYINEILPIKSRLAALTVIKQNIMQKSILGLLSIISVINHNLSLHLV
;
A
#
# COMPACT_ATOMS: atom_id res chain seq x y z
N MET A 1 -4.51 5.79 19.54
CA MET A 1 -3.81 7.02 19.93
C MET A 1 -2.31 6.94 19.69
N PHE A 2 -1.61 5.92 20.20
CA PHE A 2 -0.15 5.76 20.03
C PHE A 2 0.34 5.76 18.57
N GLY A 3 -0.36 5.10 17.65
CA GLY A 3 0.04 5.08 16.23
C GLY A 3 0.12 6.47 15.59
N LYS A 4 -0.82 7.36 15.91
CA LYS A 4 -0.80 8.74 15.38
C LYS A 4 0.40 9.53 15.90
N ILE A 5 0.71 9.43 17.19
CA ILE A 5 1.87 10.11 17.80
C ILE A 5 3.15 9.61 17.14
N TYR A 6 3.28 8.29 16.98
CA TYR A 6 4.44 7.69 16.34
C TYR A 6 4.57 8.13 14.87
N ALA A 7 3.46 8.22 14.13
CA ALA A 7 3.46 8.73 12.76
C ALA A 7 3.90 10.20 12.68
N VAL A 8 3.47 11.05 13.63
CA VAL A 8 3.95 12.46 13.71
C VAL A 8 5.46 12.51 13.92
N ILE A 9 5.98 11.74 14.87
CA ILE A 9 7.43 11.68 15.14
C ILE A 9 8.18 11.24 13.88
N LEU A 10 7.71 10.19 13.19
CA LEU A 10 8.32 9.73 11.94
C LEU A 10 8.29 10.78 10.84
N VAL A 11 7.17 11.51 10.68
CA VAL A 11 7.09 12.60 9.69
C VAL A 11 8.11 13.70 10.00
N ILE A 12 8.29 14.08 11.27
CA ILE A 12 9.27 15.08 11.68
C ILE A 12 10.70 14.60 11.37
N ILE A 13 11.04 13.37 11.77
CA ILE A 13 12.38 12.80 11.55
C ILE A 13 12.66 12.64 10.05
N LEU A 14 11.69 12.17 9.28
CA LEU A 14 11.85 11.93 7.85
C LEU A 14 11.63 13.19 7.00
N SER A 15 11.22 14.32 7.58
CA SER A 15 10.87 15.52 6.82
C SER A 15 11.96 16.00 5.85
N PRO A 16 13.27 16.04 6.20
CA PRO A 16 14.29 16.45 5.23
C PRO A 16 14.36 15.50 4.02
N PHE A 17 14.22 14.19 4.27
CA PHE A 17 14.19 13.18 3.23
C PHE A 17 12.94 13.28 2.35
N LEU A 18 11.76 13.45 2.96
CA LEU A 18 10.49 13.61 2.23
C LEU A 18 10.51 14.86 1.34
N VAL A 19 11.08 15.97 1.84
CA VAL A 19 11.26 17.20 1.05
C VAL A 19 12.23 16.96 -0.10
N GLY A 20 13.35 16.28 0.13
CA GLY A 20 14.30 15.90 -0.92
C GLY A 20 13.63 15.11 -2.05
N ILE A 21 12.84 14.09 -1.72
CA ILE A 21 12.06 13.30 -2.70
C ILE A 21 11.05 14.18 -3.43
N ALA A 22 10.34 15.05 -2.73
CA ALA A 22 9.37 15.99 -3.32
C ALA A 22 10.04 16.91 -4.36
N LEU A 23 11.22 17.43 -4.04
CA LEU A 23 12.01 18.27 -4.97
C LEU A 23 12.50 17.46 -6.18
N LEU A 24 12.97 16.22 -5.99
CA LEU A 24 13.36 15.35 -7.10
C LEU A 24 12.18 15.07 -8.04
N ILE A 25 11.00 14.77 -7.51
CA ILE A 25 9.79 14.59 -8.32
C ILE A 25 9.46 15.89 -9.08
N LEU A 26 9.54 17.03 -8.41
CA LEU A 26 9.24 18.34 -9.01
C LEU A 26 10.18 18.65 -10.19
N ILE A 27 11.48 18.38 -10.03
CA ILE A 27 12.51 18.65 -11.05
C ILE A 27 12.37 17.68 -12.23
N PHE A 28 12.25 16.37 -11.98
CA PHE A 28 12.30 15.35 -13.04
C PHE A 28 10.94 15.00 -13.63
N SER A 29 9.85 15.23 -12.92
CA SER A 29 8.51 14.81 -13.35
C SER A 29 7.48 15.95 -13.31
N GLY A 30 7.82 17.12 -12.74
CA GLY A 30 6.92 18.27 -12.61
C GLY A 30 5.82 18.09 -11.55
N ARG A 31 4.76 18.88 -11.63
CA ARG A 31 3.58 18.80 -10.74
C ARG A 31 2.54 17.82 -11.25
N PRO A 32 1.67 17.25 -10.37
CA PRO A 32 1.67 17.31 -8.90
C PRO A 32 2.73 16.39 -8.29
N ILE A 33 3.19 16.72 -7.06
CA ILE A 33 4.16 15.89 -6.31
C ILE A 33 3.49 14.65 -5.71
N PHE A 34 2.27 14.85 -5.20
CA PHE A 34 1.49 13.79 -4.57
C PHE A 34 0.42 13.27 -5.53
N TYR A 35 0.19 11.97 -5.45
CA TYR A 35 -0.92 11.27 -6.07
C TYR A 35 -1.91 10.86 -4.99
N ARG A 36 -3.19 11.06 -5.26
CA ARG A 36 -4.28 10.64 -4.38
C ARG A 36 -5.17 9.68 -5.12
N HIS A 37 -5.55 8.61 -4.44
CA HIS A 37 -6.45 7.61 -5.00
C HIS A 37 -7.46 7.18 -3.95
N LYS A 38 -8.73 7.17 -4.33
CA LYS A 38 -9.82 6.75 -3.44
C LYS A 38 -9.75 5.27 -3.14
N ARG A 39 -9.78 4.93 -1.87
CA ARG A 39 -9.75 3.57 -1.35
C ARG A 39 -10.85 3.37 -0.33
N CYS A 40 -11.21 2.09 -0.13
CA CYS A 40 -12.16 1.70 0.89
C CYS A 40 -11.44 1.51 2.22
N GLY A 41 -11.96 2.16 3.27
CA GLY A 41 -11.40 2.17 4.61
C GLY A 41 -12.29 1.48 5.64
N PHE A 42 -12.06 1.83 6.91
CA PHE A 42 -12.82 1.34 8.06
C PHE A 42 -14.32 1.60 7.88
N GLN A 43 -15.14 0.59 8.17
CA GLN A 43 -16.60 0.62 8.01
C GLN A 43 -17.04 1.01 6.59
N PHE A 44 -16.23 0.63 5.59
CA PHE A 44 -16.46 0.94 4.18
C PHE A 44 -16.49 2.43 3.85
N VAL A 45 -15.95 3.29 4.73
CA VAL A 45 -15.83 4.73 4.47
C VAL A 45 -14.70 4.96 3.49
N GLU A 46 -14.99 5.73 2.45
CA GLU A 46 -13.99 6.11 1.44
C GLU A 46 -12.98 7.11 2.01
N PHE A 47 -11.72 6.96 1.64
CA PHE A 47 -10.67 7.92 1.93
C PHE A 47 -9.65 8.02 0.79
N ASP A 48 -8.93 9.12 0.73
CA ASP A 48 -7.84 9.32 -0.23
C ASP A 48 -6.52 8.79 0.34
N ILE A 49 -5.99 7.71 -0.23
CA ILE A 49 -4.61 7.28 0.06
C ILE A 49 -3.64 8.26 -0.59
N ILE A 50 -2.62 8.70 0.16
CA ILE A 50 -1.65 9.68 -0.30
C ILE A 50 -0.33 8.98 -0.61
N LYS A 51 0.20 9.19 -1.82
CA LYS A 51 1.48 8.65 -2.27
C LYS A 51 2.29 9.73 -2.98
N PHE A 52 3.59 9.55 -3.10
CA PHE A 52 4.36 10.28 -4.09
C PHE A 52 3.96 9.86 -5.51
N ARG A 53 3.91 10.82 -6.42
CA ARG A 53 3.63 10.53 -7.82
C ARG A 53 4.81 9.83 -8.48
N THR A 54 4.54 8.67 -9.06
CA THR A 54 5.53 7.82 -9.73
C THR A 54 5.24 7.62 -11.22
N MET A 55 4.16 8.20 -11.73
CA MET A 55 3.69 8.00 -13.11
C MET A 55 3.35 9.35 -13.76
N HIS A 56 3.48 9.39 -15.07
CA HIS A 56 2.93 10.49 -15.87
C HIS A 56 1.40 10.44 -15.84
N PRO A 57 0.72 11.60 -15.86
CA PRO A 57 -0.74 11.68 -15.91
C PRO A 57 -1.22 11.31 -17.33
N ASN A 58 -1.44 10.04 -17.58
CA ASN A 58 -2.02 9.54 -18.82
C ASN A 58 -3.11 8.54 -18.48
N ASP A 59 -4.15 8.48 -19.31
CA ASP A 59 -5.18 7.46 -19.21
C ASP A 59 -4.60 6.08 -19.52
N GLY A 60 -4.93 5.11 -18.70
CA GLY A 60 -4.46 3.73 -18.85
C GLY A 60 -5.14 2.79 -17.87
N PRO A 61 -4.83 1.48 -17.94
CA PRO A 61 -5.48 0.49 -17.11
C PRO A 61 -5.27 0.76 -15.62
N GLU A 62 -6.30 0.48 -14.81
CA GLU A 62 -6.26 0.62 -13.34
C GLU A 62 -5.17 -0.25 -12.70
N LEU A 63 -4.91 -1.43 -13.28
CA LEU A 63 -3.84 -2.31 -12.83
C LEU A 63 -2.53 -1.96 -13.55
N THR A 64 -1.54 -1.55 -12.77
CA THR A 64 -0.23 -1.14 -13.26
C THR A 64 0.72 -2.33 -13.29
N GLY A 65 1.21 -2.71 -14.47
CA GLY A 65 2.28 -3.71 -14.61
C GLY A 65 3.68 -3.12 -14.38
N TYR A 66 4.68 -3.96 -14.14
CA TYR A 66 6.07 -3.55 -13.90
C TYR A 66 6.72 -2.79 -15.08
N LYS A 67 6.31 -3.09 -16.32
CA LYS A 67 6.81 -2.44 -17.54
C LYS A 67 5.87 -1.34 -18.06
N ASP A 68 5.04 -0.77 -17.19
CA ASP A 68 4.16 0.31 -17.58
C ASP A 68 4.97 1.56 -17.94
N GLU A 69 4.89 1.98 -19.21
CA GLU A 69 5.64 3.12 -19.76
C GLU A 69 5.30 4.45 -19.08
N ARG A 70 4.16 4.52 -18.40
CA ARG A 70 3.77 5.69 -17.62
C ARG A 70 4.66 5.91 -16.40
N ILE A 71 5.40 4.87 -15.93
CA ILE A 71 6.25 4.96 -14.75
C ILE A 71 7.48 5.81 -15.07
N THR A 72 7.66 6.92 -14.36
CA THR A 72 8.83 7.79 -14.51
C THR A 72 10.10 7.08 -14.04
N SER A 73 11.27 7.53 -14.49
CA SER A 73 12.56 6.95 -14.09
C SER A 73 12.75 7.00 -12.57
N ILE A 74 12.44 8.14 -11.93
CA ILE A 74 12.44 8.27 -10.48
C ILE A 74 11.34 7.41 -9.84
N GLY A 75 10.19 7.28 -10.49
CA GLY A 75 9.09 6.45 -10.04
C GLY A 75 9.45 4.98 -9.92
N LYS A 76 10.27 4.44 -10.82
CA LYS A 76 10.80 3.06 -10.75
C LYS A 76 11.59 2.85 -9.45
N PHE A 77 12.48 3.78 -9.12
CA PHE A 77 13.26 3.74 -7.89
C PHE A 77 12.37 3.83 -6.65
N LEU A 78 11.45 4.79 -6.60
CA LEU A 78 10.54 5.00 -5.47
C LEU A 78 9.68 3.77 -5.21
N ARG A 79 9.11 3.16 -6.25
CA ARG A 79 8.30 1.94 -6.17
C ARG A 79 9.10 0.72 -5.70
N LYS A 80 10.32 0.55 -6.24
CA LYS A 80 11.19 -0.56 -5.86
C LYS A 80 11.43 -0.61 -4.34
N TYR A 81 11.63 0.55 -3.72
CA TYR A 81 11.90 0.67 -2.28
C TYR A 81 10.68 1.08 -1.46
N LYS A 82 9.47 1.10 -2.06
CA LYS A 82 8.21 1.52 -1.40
C LYS A 82 8.28 2.94 -0.80
N ILE A 83 9.22 3.78 -1.24
CA ILE A 83 9.38 5.16 -0.79
C ILE A 83 8.17 6.00 -1.20
N ASP A 84 7.54 5.65 -2.32
CA ASP A 84 6.32 6.30 -2.80
C ASP A 84 5.16 6.17 -1.81
N GLU A 85 5.18 5.23 -0.90
CA GLU A 85 4.13 5.00 0.09
C GLU A 85 4.35 5.77 1.41
N LEU A 86 5.53 6.38 1.63
CA LEU A 86 5.82 7.13 2.87
C LEU A 86 4.79 8.24 3.19
N PRO A 87 4.20 8.95 2.21
CA PRO A 87 3.16 9.94 2.50
C PRO A 87 1.89 9.36 3.14
N GLN A 88 1.70 8.03 3.16
CA GLN A 88 0.60 7.39 3.91
C GLN A 88 0.70 7.63 5.42
N LEU A 89 1.86 8.06 5.94
CA LEU A 89 1.98 8.55 7.31
C LEU A 89 0.96 9.67 7.61
N PHE A 90 0.65 10.51 6.64
CA PHE A 90 -0.40 11.53 6.79
C PHE A 90 -1.79 10.90 6.92
N ASN A 91 -2.08 9.78 6.26
CA ASN A 91 -3.33 9.05 6.45
C ASN A 91 -3.43 8.45 7.86
N ILE A 92 -2.30 7.97 8.42
CA ILE A 92 -2.27 7.49 9.81
C ILE A 92 -2.55 8.64 10.79
N ILE A 93 -1.93 9.80 10.59
CA ILE A 93 -2.14 11.01 11.41
C ILE A 93 -3.61 11.44 11.37
N LYS A 94 -4.22 11.46 10.20
CA LYS A 94 -5.65 11.72 10.02
C LYS A 94 -6.51 10.67 10.74
N GLY A 95 -6.06 9.43 10.78
CA GLY A 95 -6.79 8.29 11.36
C GLY A 95 -7.57 7.47 10.35
N ASP A 96 -7.30 7.67 9.06
CA ASP A 96 -7.86 6.85 7.96
C ASP A 96 -7.26 5.44 7.98
N MET A 97 -5.99 5.32 8.39
CA MET A 97 -5.19 4.10 8.38
C MET A 97 -4.44 3.88 9.70
N ASP A 98 -3.95 2.66 9.89
CA ASP A 98 -2.96 2.27 10.89
C ASP A 98 -1.65 1.81 10.21
N PHE A 99 -0.57 1.60 10.98
CA PHE A 99 0.67 1.02 10.44
C PHE A 99 0.46 -0.40 9.93
N ILE A 100 -0.26 -1.19 10.70
CA ILE A 100 -0.52 -2.61 10.44
C ILE A 100 -2.02 -2.82 10.34
N GLY A 101 -2.45 -3.35 9.21
CA GLY A 101 -3.84 -3.62 8.88
C GLY A 101 -3.95 -4.06 7.43
N PRO A 102 -5.10 -4.59 7.03
CA PRO A 102 -5.35 -5.01 5.65
C PRO A 102 -5.05 -3.88 4.66
N ARG A 103 -4.38 -4.20 3.55
CA ARG A 103 -4.12 -3.21 2.51
C ARG A 103 -5.44 -2.67 1.93
N PRO A 104 -5.60 -1.33 1.83
CA PRO A 104 -6.85 -0.76 1.33
C PRO A 104 -7.02 -1.00 -0.18
N GLU A 105 -8.13 -1.60 -0.56
CA GLU A 105 -8.45 -1.93 -1.96
C GLU A 105 -9.29 -0.83 -2.64
N ALA A 106 -9.34 -0.89 -3.99
CA ALA A 106 -10.12 0.04 -4.79
C ALA A 106 -11.62 -0.10 -4.47
N ILE A 107 -12.33 1.03 -4.39
CA ILE A 107 -13.74 1.09 -4.01
C ILE A 107 -14.60 0.18 -4.90
N ARG A 108 -14.32 0.16 -6.22
CA ARG A 108 -15.05 -0.67 -7.17
C ARG A 108 -14.92 -2.17 -6.86
N ILE A 109 -13.72 -2.63 -6.50
CA ILE A 109 -13.47 -4.04 -6.16
C ILE A 109 -14.23 -4.38 -4.87
N VAL A 110 -14.14 -3.53 -3.86
CA VAL A 110 -14.79 -3.76 -2.56
C VAL A 110 -16.31 -3.76 -2.70
N ASN A 111 -16.90 -2.79 -3.42
CA ASN A 111 -18.35 -2.69 -3.57
C ASN A 111 -18.96 -3.88 -4.31
N ASN A 112 -18.23 -4.45 -5.28
CA ASN A 112 -18.69 -5.61 -6.04
C ASN A 112 -18.46 -6.94 -5.31
N ASN A 113 -17.64 -6.95 -4.24
CA ASN A 113 -17.20 -8.19 -3.57
C ASN A 113 -17.19 -8.02 -2.04
N ARG A 114 -18.21 -7.37 -1.48
CA ARG A 114 -18.26 -6.97 -0.06
C ARG A 114 -18.01 -8.09 0.92
N ASP A 115 -18.45 -9.31 0.59
CA ASP A 115 -18.31 -10.48 1.45
C ASP A 115 -16.85 -10.83 1.76
N HIS A 116 -15.96 -10.52 0.82
CA HIS A 116 -14.52 -10.70 1.01
C HIS A 116 -13.86 -9.63 1.90
N PHE A 117 -14.56 -8.55 2.22
CA PHE A 117 -14.01 -7.40 2.95
C PHE A 117 -14.69 -7.13 4.30
N THR A 118 -15.40 -8.13 4.84
CA THR A 118 -16.13 -8.01 6.13
C THR A 118 -15.23 -7.59 7.29
N TYR A 119 -13.93 -7.87 7.24
CA TYR A 119 -12.94 -7.44 8.22
C TYR A 119 -12.83 -5.90 8.33
N LEU A 120 -13.21 -5.14 7.30
CA LEU A 120 -13.23 -3.68 7.35
C LEU A 120 -14.27 -3.12 8.33
N ASN A 121 -15.25 -3.91 8.77
CA ASN A 121 -16.16 -3.51 9.84
C ASN A 121 -15.48 -3.39 11.21
N THR A 122 -14.37 -4.09 11.41
CA THR A 122 -13.73 -4.25 12.71
C THR A 122 -12.33 -3.68 12.80
N ILE A 123 -11.62 -3.53 11.67
CA ILE A 123 -10.25 -3.07 11.63
C ILE A 123 -10.04 -2.00 10.55
N LYS A 124 -9.16 -1.04 10.85
CA LYS A 124 -8.71 -0.05 9.87
C LYS A 124 -7.73 -0.67 8.88
N PRO A 125 -7.72 -0.18 7.62
CA PRO A 125 -6.65 -0.55 6.70
C PRO A 125 -5.30 -0.10 7.23
N GLY A 126 -4.25 -0.79 6.78
CA GLY A 126 -2.87 -0.52 7.18
C GLY A 126 -1.95 -0.22 6.00
N VAL A 127 -0.76 0.30 6.33
CA VAL A 127 0.33 0.47 5.36
C VAL A 127 0.91 -0.88 5.00
N THR A 128 0.99 -1.81 5.96
CA THR A 128 1.49 -3.17 5.75
C THR A 128 0.61 -4.22 6.41
N ASP A 129 0.58 -5.39 5.79
CA ASP A 129 -0.09 -6.60 6.26
C ASP A 129 0.65 -7.84 5.75
N ILE A 130 0.11 -9.03 6.05
CA ILE A 130 0.64 -10.30 5.56
C ILE A 130 0.64 -10.36 4.02
N ASN A 131 -0.41 -9.82 3.37
CA ASN A 131 -0.49 -9.79 1.91
C ASN A 131 0.64 -8.95 1.30
N SER A 132 0.97 -7.81 1.92
CA SER A 132 2.03 -6.92 1.45
C SER A 132 3.41 -7.57 1.45
N ILE A 133 3.61 -8.57 2.32
CA ILE A 133 4.85 -9.36 2.39
C ILE A 133 4.84 -10.49 1.36
N ILE A 134 3.75 -11.26 1.29
CA ILE A 134 3.64 -12.44 0.40
C ILE A 134 3.55 -12.00 -1.07
N PHE A 135 2.74 -10.99 -1.38
CA PHE A 135 2.51 -10.46 -2.73
C PHE A 135 3.30 -9.17 -3.00
N GLN A 136 4.55 -9.10 -2.51
CA GLN A 136 5.37 -7.90 -2.65
C GLN A 136 5.54 -7.46 -4.10
N ASP A 137 5.64 -8.41 -5.03
CA ASP A 137 5.77 -8.17 -6.46
C ASP A 137 4.46 -8.43 -7.22
N GLU A 138 3.36 -7.96 -6.64
CA GLU A 138 1.99 -8.14 -7.15
C GLU A 138 1.88 -7.76 -8.64
N SER A 139 2.57 -6.69 -9.04
CA SER A 139 2.56 -6.20 -10.43
C SER A 139 3.19 -7.17 -11.43
N ASN A 140 4.17 -7.98 -11.01
CA ASN A 140 4.78 -9.02 -11.84
C ASN A 140 3.99 -10.33 -11.78
N ILE A 141 3.52 -10.71 -10.59
CA ILE A 141 2.73 -11.93 -10.37
C ILE A 141 1.44 -11.88 -11.19
N PHE A 142 0.78 -10.71 -11.23
CA PHE A 142 -0.53 -10.53 -11.86
C PHE A 142 -0.49 -9.84 -13.22
N LYS A 143 0.69 -9.70 -13.84
CA LYS A 143 0.92 -8.93 -15.06
C LYS A 143 0.01 -9.29 -16.24
N ASN A 144 -0.40 -10.55 -16.34
CA ASN A 144 -1.24 -11.07 -17.43
C ASN A 144 -2.56 -11.65 -16.93
N LEU A 145 -2.92 -11.43 -15.66
CA LEU A 145 -4.14 -11.97 -15.08
C LEU A 145 -5.36 -11.18 -15.54
N ASN A 146 -6.33 -11.91 -16.05
CA ASN A 146 -7.66 -11.35 -16.28
C ASN A 146 -8.28 -10.95 -14.93
N ILE A 147 -8.99 -9.83 -14.88
CA ILE A 147 -9.68 -9.35 -13.69
C ILE A 147 -10.61 -10.41 -13.08
N ASN A 148 -11.21 -11.28 -13.88
CA ASN A 148 -12.07 -12.35 -13.41
C ASN A 148 -11.29 -13.42 -12.62
N ILE A 149 -10.07 -13.76 -13.07
CA ILE A 149 -9.20 -14.70 -12.34
C ILE A 149 -8.74 -14.06 -11.02
N TYR A 150 -8.40 -12.77 -11.06
CA TYR A 150 -8.08 -12.04 -9.84
C TYR A 150 -9.22 -12.09 -8.81
N ILE A 151 -10.46 -11.81 -9.24
CA ILE A 151 -11.63 -11.77 -8.35
C ILE A 151 -11.97 -13.18 -7.83
N ASN A 152 -11.95 -14.20 -8.69
CA ASN A 152 -12.46 -15.52 -8.33
C ASN A 152 -11.44 -16.37 -7.57
N GLU A 153 -10.15 -16.19 -7.81
CA GLU A 153 -9.10 -17.06 -7.26
C GLU A 153 -8.19 -16.34 -6.27
N ILE A 154 -7.71 -15.15 -6.63
CA ILE A 154 -6.70 -14.44 -5.83
C ILE A 154 -7.34 -13.66 -4.68
N LEU A 155 -8.43 -12.93 -4.95
CA LEU A 155 -9.10 -12.13 -3.95
C LEU A 155 -9.57 -12.93 -2.72
N PRO A 156 -10.14 -14.15 -2.86
CA PRO A 156 -10.49 -14.97 -1.70
C PRO A 156 -9.28 -15.34 -0.83
N ILE A 157 -8.12 -15.62 -1.45
CA ILE A 157 -6.87 -15.93 -0.73
C ILE A 157 -6.40 -14.68 0.02
N LYS A 158 -6.31 -13.54 -0.68
CA LYS A 158 -5.93 -12.25 -0.07
C LYS A 158 -6.85 -11.86 1.08
N SER A 159 -8.15 -12.08 0.92
CA SER A 159 -9.15 -11.81 1.95
C SER A 159 -8.93 -12.65 3.21
N ARG A 160 -8.66 -13.96 3.05
CA ARG A 160 -8.34 -14.84 4.19
C ARG A 160 -7.06 -14.43 4.90
N LEU A 161 -6.01 -14.08 4.16
CA LEU A 161 -4.75 -13.59 4.73
C LEU A 161 -4.95 -12.23 5.43
N ALA A 162 -5.76 -11.33 4.86
CA ALA A 162 -6.13 -10.08 5.50
C ALA A 162 -6.89 -10.31 6.81
N ALA A 163 -7.81 -11.27 6.83
CA ALA A 163 -8.54 -11.65 8.04
C ALA A 163 -7.62 -12.18 9.15
N LEU A 164 -6.51 -12.85 8.83
CA LEU A 164 -5.49 -13.25 9.81
C LEU A 164 -4.82 -12.04 10.48
N THR A 165 -4.67 -10.93 9.76
CA THR A 165 -4.15 -9.67 10.32
C THR A 165 -5.12 -9.05 11.35
N VAL A 166 -6.43 -9.39 11.26
CA VAL A 166 -7.49 -8.93 12.18
C VAL A 166 -7.46 -9.66 13.54
N ILE A 167 -6.95 -10.91 13.58
CA ILE A 167 -6.81 -11.65 14.82
C ILE A 167 -5.98 -10.81 15.79
N LYS A 168 -6.47 -10.65 17.03
CA LYS A 168 -5.85 -9.84 18.08
C LYS A 168 -4.34 -10.09 18.18
N GLN A 169 -3.57 -9.34 17.40
CA GLN A 169 -2.13 -9.37 17.47
C GLN A 169 -1.68 -8.54 18.67
N ASN A 170 -0.83 -9.12 19.49
CA ASN A 170 -0.14 -8.37 20.54
C ASN A 170 0.92 -7.43 19.93
N ILE A 171 1.46 -6.52 20.73
CA ILE A 171 2.44 -5.51 20.26
C ILE A 171 3.66 -6.20 19.63
N MET A 172 4.11 -7.32 20.20
CA MET A 172 5.27 -8.08 19.70
C MET A 172 5.01 -8.63 18.28
N GLN A 173 3.85 -9.24 18.03
CA GLN A 173 3.48 -9.75 16.70
C GLN A 173 3.38 -8.64 15.67
N LYS A 174 2.82 -7.47 16.02
CA LYS A 174 2.80 -6.28 15.18
C LYS A 174 4.21 -5.79 14.85
N SER A 175 5.10 -5.75 15.85
CA SER A 175 6.50 -5.35 15.63
C SER A 175 7.23 -6.31 14.71
N ILE A 176 7.03 -7.62 14.88
CA ILE A 176 7.61 -8.65 14.01
C ILE A 176 7.11 -8.47 12.57
N LEU A 177 5.80 -8.28 12.37
CA LEU A 177 5.23 -8.06 11.04
C LEU A 177 5.80 -6.80 10.36
N GLY A 178 5.94 -5.71 11.12
CA GLY A 178 6.58 -4.48 10.64
C GLY A 178 8.04 -4.69 10.22
N LEU A 179 8.83 -5.42 11.04
CA LEU A 179 10.21 -5.77 10.71
C LEU A 179 10.30 -6.65 9.47
N LEU A 180 9.49 -7.69 9.37
CA LEU A 180 9.43 -8.56 8.19
C LEU A 180 9.07 -7.77 6.93
N SER A 181 8.16 -6.81 7.02
CA SER A 181 7.82 -5.92 5.90
C SER A 181 9.01 -5.08 5.45
N ILE A 182 9.79 -4.51 6.37
CA ILE A 182 11.00 -3.75 6.04
C ILE A 182 12.05 -4.66 5.41
N ILE A 183 12.30 -5.84 6.00
CA ILE A 183 13.25 -6.82 5.47
C ILE A 183 12.84 -7.27 4.06
N SER A 184 11.55 -7.51 3.82
CA SER A 184 11.06 -7.93 2.51
C SER A 184 11.27 -6.86 1.44
N VAL A 185 11.15 -5.58 1.78
CA VAL A 185 11.45 -4.46 0.87
C VAL A 185 12.92 -4.37 0.52
N ILE A 186 13.80 -4.61 1.51
CA ILE A 186 15.27 -4.57 1.31
C ILE A 186 15.74 -5.80 0.54
N ASN A 187 15.21 -6.97 0.88
CA ASN A 187 15.60 -8.24 0.30
C ASN A 187 14.54 -8.76 -0.69
N HIS A 188 14.56 -8.21 -1.89
CA HIS A 188 13.60 -8.53 -2.96
C HIS A 188 13.51 -10.04 -3.32
N ASN A 189 14.46 -10.86 -2.85
CA ASN A 189 14.50 -12.30 -3.13
C ASN A 189 13.73 -13.15 -2.11
N LEU A 190 13.33 -12.60 -0.97
CA LEU A 190 12.65 -13.36 0.09
C LEU A 190 11.20 -13.73 -0.27
N SER A 191 10.56 -12.97 -1.14
CA SER A 191 9.16 -13.18 -1.55
C SER A 191 8.96 -14.36 -2.51
N LEU A 192 10.00 -14.75 -3.26
CA LEU A 192 9.91 -15.80 -4.28
C LEU A 192 10.06 -17.24 -3.75
N HIS A 193 10.44 -17.42 -2.49
CA HIS A 193 10.65 -18.74 -1.88
C HIS A 193 9.51 -19.21 -0.96
N LEU A 194 8.44 -18.44 -0.82
CA LEU A 194 7.30 -18.75 0.06
C LEU A 194 6.01 -19.13 -0.69
N VAL A 195 6.08 -19.29 -2.01
CA VAL A 195 4.94 -19.74 -2.84
C VAL A 195 5.23 -21.09 -3.47
#